data_ba057354a0d13441f4572b29f0aa2330
#
_entry.id   ba057354a0d13441f4572b29f0aa2330
#
_cell.length_a   1.000
_cell.length_b   1.000
_cell.length_c   1.000
_cell.angle_alpha   90.00
_cell.angle_beta   90.00
_cell.angle_gamma   90.00
#
_symmetry.space_group_name_H-M   'P 1'
#
loop_
_entity.id
_entity.type
_entity.pdbx_description
1 polymer ?
#
loop_
_entity_poly.entity_id
_entity_poly.type
_entity_poly.pdbx_seq_one_letter_code
_entity_poly.pdbx_strand_id
1 'polypeptide(L)'
;MDKSTLRKSILHELNNLDVNVHNEHSNHIHKKVLVEEKIQNAQVIGITLSSFPEVDTWHLIKKLWAMGKQVAVPKCEPATRGMTFYEINSFDQLEVVYMKLKEPIPSLTKRLVPTQIDVLIVPGVVFNKQGYRIGFGGGYYDRFL
;
A
#
# COMPACT_ATOMS: atom_id res chain seq x y z
N MET A 1 12.43 -11.22 21.09
CA MET A 1 11.02 -10.90 20.83
C MET A 1 10.65 -11.49 19.48
N ASP A 2 9.60 -12.31 19.42
CA ASP A 2 9.18 -12.90 18.14
C ASP A 2 8.44 -11.89 17.27
N LYS A 3 8.21 -12.26 16.00
CA LYS A 3 7.56 -11.38 15.02
C LYS A 3 6.15 -10.95 15.45
N SER A 4 5.37 -11.89 16.02
CA SER A 4 4.00 -11.60 16.44
C SER A 4 3.96 -10.59 17.59
N THR A 5 4.83 -10.76 18.58
CA THR A 5 4.92 -9.87 19.73
C THR A 5 5.39 -8.47 19.30
N LEU A 6 6.42 -8.41 18.48
CA LEU A 6 6.95 -7.13 17.96
C LEU A 6 5.89 -6.43 17.12
N ARG A 7 5.19 -7.14 16.24
CA ARG A 7 4.11 -6.59 15.43
C ARG A 7 3.02 -5.96 16.31
N LYS A 8 2.56 -6.69 17.33
CA LYS A 8 1.51 -6.20 18.25
C LYS A 8 1.95 -4.95 19.01
N SER A 9 3.20 -4.94 19.48
CA SER A 9 3.76 -3.81 20.20
C SER A 9 3.78 -2.54 19.34
N ILE A 10 4.28 -2.66 18.13
CA ILE A 10 4.38 -1.52 17.21
C ILE A 10 3.00 -1.06 16.74
N LEU A 11 2.08 -1.99 16.45
CA LEU A 11 0.72 -1.63 16.08
C LEU A 11 0.00 -0.89 17.20
N HIS A 12 0.25 -1.30 18.47
CA HIS A 12 -0.32 -0.61 19.61
C HIS A 12 0.17 0.84 19.67
N GLU A 13 1.47 1.06 19.52
CA GLU A 13 2.04 2.42 19.48
C GLU A 13 1.47 3.25 18.33
N LEU A 14 1.38 2.66 17.13
CA LEU A 14 0.85 3.35 15.96
C LEU A 14 -0.62 3.73 16.14
N ASN A 15 -1.42 2.83 16.70
CA ASN A 15 -2.84 3.10 16.95
C ASN A 15 -3.07 4.22 17.98
N ASN A 16 -2.10 4.46 18.83
CA ASN A 16 -2.17 5.51 19.86
C ASN A 16 -1.60 6.85 19.40
N LEU A 17 -1.08 6.93 18.17
CA LEU A 17 -0.62 8.20 17.64
C LEU A 17 -1.80 9.16 17.43
N ASP A 18 -1.57 10.43 17.75
CA ASP A 18 -2.50 11.49 17.39
C ASP A 18 -2.65 11.55 15.86
N VAL A 19 -3.88 11.75 15.39
CA VAL A 19 -4.18 11.78 13.95
C VAL A 19 -3.33 12.82 13.22
N ASN A 20 -3.13 13.98 13.81
CA ASN A 20 -2.32 15.05 13.18
C ASN A 20 -0.85 14.64 13.09
N VAL A 21 -0.32 13.99 14.12
CA VAL A 21 1.06 13.46 14.10
C VAL A 21 1.20 12.38 13.05
N HIS A 22 0.22 11.47 12.97
CA HIS A 22 0.20 10.43 11.96
C HIS A 22 0.21 11.04 10.55
N ASN A 23 -0.61 12.06 10.30
CA ASN A 23 -0.66 12.74 9.02
C ASN A 23 0.66 13.43 8.67
N GLU A 24 1.31 14.06 9.63
CA GLU A 24 2.62 14.68 9.43
C GLU A 24 3.68 13.65 9.04
N HIS A 25 3.70 12.49 9.74
CA HIS A 25 4.63 11.42 9.43
C HIS A 25 4.37 10.86 8.03
N SER A 26 3.10 10.63 7.68
CA SER A 26 2.73 10.15 6.34
C SER A 26 3.18 11.13 5.26
N ASN A 27 2.93 12.42 5.44
CA ASN A 27 3.35 13.44 4.48
C ASN A 27 4.86 13.51 4.32
N HIS A 28 5.60 13.33 5.42
CA HIS A 28 7.06 13.31 5.39
C HIS A 28 7.59 12.12 4.59
N ILE A 29 6.98 10.95 4.79
CA ILE A 29 7.30 9.73 4.02
C ILE A 29 6.96 9.94 2.54
N HIS A 30 5.81 10.55 2.23
CA HIS A 30 5.41 10.85 0.84
C HIS A 30 6.47 11.69 0.13
N LYS A 31 6.98 12.72 0.79
CA LYS A 31 8.02 13.59 0.20
C LYS A 31 9.26 12.80 -0.17
N LYS A 32 9.68 11.88 0.69
CA LYS A 32 10.84 11.02 0.42
C LYS A 32 10.58 10.06 -0.72
N VAL A 33 9.40 9.46 -0.77
CA VAL A 33 9.03 8.52 -1.84
C VAL A 33 9.01 9.23 -3.18
N LEU A 34 8.41 10.42 -3.26
CA LEU A 34 8.22 11.12 -4.51
C LEU A 34 9.52 11.61 -5.16
N VAL A 35 10.60 11.75 -4.40
CA VAL A 35 11.91 12.13 -4.95
C VAL A 35 12.82 10.94 -5.25
N GLU A 36 12.40 9.72 -4.91
CA GLU A 36 13.15 8.52 -5.24
C GLU A 36 13.26 8.33 -6.75
N GLU A 37 14.46 8.02 -7.22
CA GLU A 37 14.72 7.86 -8.66
C GLU A 37 13.84 6.77 -9.28
N LYS A 38 13.67 5.65 -8.59
CA LYS A 38 12.83 4.54 -9.07
C LYS A 38 11.38 4.98 -9.28
N ILE A 39 10.86 5.83 -8.40
CA ILE A 39 9.51 6.38 -8.52
C ILE A 39 9.46 7.39 -9.68
N GLN A 40 10.45 8.26 -9.77
CA GLN A 40 10.50 9.26 -10.85
C GLN A 40 10.53 8.60 -12.23
N ASN A 41 11.25 7.50 -12.37
CA ASN A 41 11.40 6.79 -13.64
C ASN A 41 10.28 5.79 -13.92
N ALA A 42 9.46 5.46 -12.95
CA ALA A 42 8.36 4.51 -13.12
C ALA A 42 7.17 5.17 -13.79
N GLN A 43 6.44 4.41 -14.61
CA GLN A 43 5.17 4.83 -15.18
C GLN A 43 4.01 4.22 -14.41
N VAL A 44 4.08 2.94 -14.08
CA VAL A 44 3.03 2.21 -13.37
C VAL A 44 3.51 1.84 -11.98
N ILE A 45 2.79 2.29 -10.97
CA ILE A 45 3.14 2.08 -9.57
C ILE A 45 2.03 1.29 -8.88
N GLY A 46 2.40 0.12 -8.33
CA GLY A 46 1.51 -0.67 -7.49
C GLY A 46 1.60 -0.21 -6.04
N ILE A 47 0.46 -0.04 -5.40
CA ILE A 47 0.39 0.47 -4.03
C ILE A 47 -0.89 -0.02 -3.36
N THR A 48 -0.82 -0.26 -2.06
CA THR A 48 -1.99 -0.67 -1.29
C THR A 48 -2.89 0.51 -0.93
N LEU A 49 -4.15 0.21 -0.67
CA LEU A 49 -5.10 1.17 -0.11
C LEU A 49 -5.02 1.07 1.42
N SER A 50 -4.43 2.07 2.04
CA SER A 50 -4.14 2.04 3.46
C SER A 50 -5.37 2.19 4.35
N SER A 51 -5.28 1.63 5.56
CA SER A 51 -6.22 1.84 6.64
C SER A 51 -5.42 2.22 7.88
N PHE A 52 -5.87 3.25 8.62
CA PHE A 52 -5.19 3.64 9.85
C PHE A 52 -4.93 2.42 10.73
N PRO A 53 -3.74 2.23 11.31
CA PRO A 53 -2.62 3.18 11.46
C PRO A 53 -1.51 3.06 10.40
N GLU A 54 -1.78 2.45 9.27
CA GLU A 54 -0.80 2.38 8.18
C GLU A 54 -0.42 3.78 7.70
N VAL A 55 0.75 3.91 7.10
CA VAL A 55 1.12 5.13 6.38
C VAL A 55 0.02 5.43 5.37
N ASP A 56 -0.48 6.65 5.35
CA ASP A 56 -1.54 7.04 4.44
C ASP A 56 -1.08 6.91 2.99
N THR A 57 -1.77 6.08 2.20
CA THR A 57 -1.51 5.92 0.78
C THR A 57 -2.51 6.67 -0.09
N TRP A 58 -3.67 7.05 0.45
CA TRP A 58 -4.72 7.73 -0.32
C TRP A 58 -4.23 9.07 -0.87
N HIS A 59 -3.58 9.89 -0.04
CA HIS A 59 -3.02 11.16 -0.49
C HIS A 59 -1.80 10.95 -1.37
N LEU A 60 -1.01 9.91 -1.11
CA LEU A 60 0.14 9.56 -1.95
C LEU A 60 -0.33 9.20 -3.37
N ILE A 61 -1.41 8.42 -3.48
CA ILE A 61 -2.00 8.07 -4.77
C ILE A 61 -2.40 9.32 -5.54
N LYS A 62 -3.04 10.28 -4.89
CA LYS A 62 -3.40 11.55 -5.52
C LYS A 62 -2.17 12.31 -6.03
N LYS A 63 -1.09 12.31 -5.25
CA LYS A 63 0.17 12.95 -5.63
C LYS A 63 0.81 12.25 -6.83
N LEU A 64 0.76 10.92 -6.88
CA LEU A 64 1.27 10.15 -8.01
C LEU A 64 0.48 10.42 -9.28
N TRP A 65 -0.85 10.49 -9.18
CA TRP A 65 -1.69 10.87 -10.32
C TRP A 65 -1.34 12.28 -10.82
N ALA A 66 -1.13 13.22 -9.91
CA ALA A 66 -0.75 14.60 -10.26
C ALA A 66 0.58 14.66 -11.00
N MET A 67 1.47 13.69 -10.78
CA MET A 67 2.74 13.56 -11.49
C MET A 67 2.60 12.83 -12.84
N GLY A 68 1.39 12.45 -13.22
CA GLY A 68 1.14 11.71 -14.47
C GLY A 68 1.42 10.22 -14.36
N LYS A 69 1.57 9.68 -13.16
CA LYS A 69 1.80 8.24 -12.97
C LYS A 69 0.49 7.47 -13.04
N GLN A 70 0.59 6.22 -13.51
CA GLN A 70 -0.50 5.25 -13.43
C GLN A 70 -0.40 4.52 -12.10
N VAL A 71 -1.53 4.31 -11.45
CA VAL A 71 -1.59 3.66 -10.13
C VAL A 71 -2.43 2.40 -10.21
N ALA A 72 -1.90 1.31 -9.66
CA ALA A 72 -2.60 0.03 -9.56
C ALA A 72 -2.71 -0.38 -8.10
N VAL A 73 -3.87 -0.89 -7.72
CA VAL A 73 -4.16 -1.31 -6.34
C VAL A 73 -4.61 -2.76 -6.31
N PRO A 74 -4.38 -3.46 -5.18
CA PRO A 74 -4.60 -4.89 -5.14
C PRO A 74 -6.04 -5.28 -4.81
N LYS A 75 -6.46 -6.39 -5.42
CA LYS A 75 -7.61 -7.18 -5.00
C LYS A 75 -7.09 -8.50 -4.48
N CYS A 76 -7.43 -8.82 -3.23
CA CYS A 76 -6.97 -10.04 -2.57
C CYS A 76 -7.94 -11.18 -2.79
N GLU A 77 -7.38 -12.39 -2.92
CA GLU A 77 -8.14 -13.63 -3.01
C GLU A 77 -7.90 -14.44 -1.73
N PRO A 78 -8.81 -14.38 -0.73
CA PRO A 78 -8.58 -15.03 0.55
C PRO A 78 -8.36 -16.55 0.47
N ALA A 79 -9.04 -17.22 -0.45
CA ALA A 79 -8.96 -18.67 -0.59
C ALA A 79 -7.55 -19.15 -0.96
N THR A 80 -6.86 -18.42 -1.83
CA THR A 80 -5.52 -18.78 -2.34
C THR A 80 -4.41 -17.94 -1.76
N ARG A 81 -4.75 -16.86 -1.05
CA ARG A 81 -3.81 -15.81 -0.62
C ARG A 81 -3.14 -15.12 -1.80
N GLY A 82 -3.74 -15.24 -3.01
CA GLY A 82 -3.29 -14.56 -4.20
C GLY A 82 -3.70 -13.10 -4.20
N MET A 83 -3.06 -12.32 -5.06
CA MET A 83 -3.30 -10.89 -5.16
C MET A 83 -3.14 -10.46 -6.62
N THR A 84 -4.12 -9.72 -7.13
CA THR A 84 -4.11 -9.20 -8.49
C THR A 84 -4.24 -7.68 -8.42
N PHE A 85 -3.45 -6.98 -9.21
CA PHE A 85 -3.48 -5.51 -9.25
C PHE A 85 -4.35 -5.02 -10.40
N TYR A 86 -5.08 -3.95 -10.15
CA TYR A 86 -5.95 -3.28 -11.12
C TYR A 86 -5.61 -1.80 -11.16
N GLU A 87 -5.47 -1.27 -12.37
CA GLU A 87 -5.24 0.16 -12.56
C GLU A 87 -6.51 0.94 -12.24
N ILE A 88 -6.38 1.98 -11.40
CA ILE A 88 -7.47 2.88 -11.07
C ILE A 88 -7.13 4.31 -11.48
N ASN A 89 -8.13 5.04 -11.94
CA ASN A 89 -8.00 6.45 -12.31
C ASN A 89 -8.77 7.37 -11.34
N SER A 90 -9.60 6.80 -10.50
CA SER A 90 -10.45 7.49 -9.54
C SER A 90 -10.80 6.55 -8.40
N PHE A 91 -11.01 7.10 -7.22
CA PHE A 91 -11.48 6.31 -6.07
C PHE A 91 -12.94 5.84 -6.22
N ASP A 92 -13.67 6.37 -7.20
CA ASP A 92 -15.02 5.89 -7.51
C ASP A 92 -15.03 4.47 -8.09
N GLN A 93 -13.88 3.96 -8.50
CA GLN A 93 -13.72 2.62 -9.04
C GLN A 93 -13.47 1.56 -7.96
N LEU A 94 -13.66 1.91 -6.70
CA LEU A 94 -13.43 1.05 -5.54
C LEU A 94 -14.77 0.64 -4.91
N GLU A 95 -14.77 -0.53 -4.25
CA GLU A 95 -15.90 -1.03 -3.48
C GLU A 95 -15.46 -1.49 -2.10
N VAL A 96 -16.38 -1.43 -1.13
CA VAL A 96 -16.13 -1.97 0.20
C VAL A 96 -16.36 -3.47 0.16
N VAL A 97 -15.35 -4.26 0.55
CA VAL A 97 -15.44 -5.73 0.47
C VAL A 97 -15.57 -6.38 1.85
N TYR A 98 -14.84 -5.87 2.87
CA TYR A 98 -14.85 -6.45 4.20
C TYR A 98 -14.34 -5.44 5.22
N MET A 99 -15.05 -5.25 6.33
CA MET A 99 -14.63 -4.37 7.45
C MET A 99 -14.11 -3.00 6.99
N LYS A 100 -14.86 -2.34 6.10
CA LYS A 100 -14.52 -1.04 5.50
C LYS A 100 -13.27 -1.04 4.61
N LEU A 101 -12.65 -2.20 4.38
CA LEU A 101 -11.57 -2.30 3.41
C LEU A 101 -12.12 -2.12 2.00
N LYS A 102 -11.38 -1.38 1.19
CA LYS A 102 -11.77 -1.12 -0.20
C LYS A 102 -10.86 -1.85 -1.17
N GLU A 103 -11.46 -2.31 -2.26
CA GLU A 103 -10.73 -2.97 -3.35
C GLU A 103 -11.26 -2.46 -4.68
N PRO A 104 -10.47 -2.60 -5.77
CA PRO A 104 -10.93 -2.19 -7.10
C PRO A 104 -12.10 -3.05 -7.56
N ILE A 105 -13.05 -2.41 -8.27
CA ILE A 105 -14.17 -3.10 -8.92
C ILE A 105 -13.65 -3.63 -10.26
N PRO A 106 -13.54 -4.96 -10.46
CA PRO A 106 -12.91 -5.51 -11.68
C PRO A 106 -13.54 -5.02 -12.98
N SER A 107 -14.87 -4.87 -13.02
CA SER A 107 -15.58 -4.43 -14.21
C SER A 107 -15.36 -2.96 -14.57
N LEU A 108 -14.85 -2.15 -13.64
CA LEU A 108 -14.61 -0.71 -13.85
C LEU A 108 -13.14 -0.36 -13.98
N THR A 109 -12.25 -1.34 -13.87
CA THR A 109 -10.80 -1.14 -13.80
C THR A 109 -10.09 -2.07 -14.77
N LYS A 110 -8.80 -1.83 -14.98
CA LYS A 110 -7.98 -2.64 -15.88
C LYS A 110 -7.06 -3.54 -15.07
N ARG A 111 -7.22 -4.86 -15.25
CA ARG A 111 -6.34 -5.86 -14.66
C ARG A 111 -4.93 -5.72 -15.23
N LEU A 112 -3.92 -5.75 -14.37
CA LEU A 112 -2.52 -5.75 -14.76
C LEU A 112 -1.85 -7.05 -14.34
N VAL A 113 -0.93 -7.54 -15.18
CA VAL A 113 -0.04 -8.63 -14.78
C VAL A 113 1.19 -8.04 -14.07
N PRO A 114 1.89 -8.82 -13.21
CA PRO A 114 3.01 -8.27 -12.43
C PRO A 114 4.08 -7.57 -13.26
N THR A 115 4.36 -8.05 -14.46
CA THR A 115 5.36 -7.47 -15.36
C THR A 115 4.99 -6.08 -15.88
N GLN A 116 3.73 -5.68 -15.75
CA GLN A 116 3.27 -4.34 -16.16
C GLN A 116 3.46 -3.29 -15.05
N ILE A 117 3.83 -3.71 -13.84
CA ILE A 117 4.06 -2.84 -12.70
C ILE A 117 5.55 -2.55 -12.60
N ASP A 118 5.92 -1.28 -12.73
CA ASP A 118 7.34 -0.87 -12.71
C ASP A 118 7.92 -0.84 -11.30
N VAL A 119 7.13 -0.39 -10.34
CA VAL A 119 7.52 -0.31 -8.93
C VAL A 119 6.34 -0.70 -8.06
N LEU A 120 6.60 -1.51 -7.04
CA LEU A 120 5.61 -1.91 -6.05
C LEU A 120 5.99 -1.30 -4.69
N ILE A 121 5.09 -0.49 -4.14
CA ILE A 121 5.24 0.05 -2.80
C ILE A 121 4.59 -0.92 -1.82
N VAL A 122 5.42 -1.61 -1.03
CA VAL A 122 4.99 -2.72 -0.17
C VAL A 122 4.75 -2.22 1.25
N PRO A 123 3.58 -2.51 1.83
CA PRO A 123 3.29 -2.12 3.21
C PRO A 123 4.03 -2.99 4.22
N GLY A 124 4.24 -2.46 5.42
CA GLY A 124 4.83 -3.21 6.51
C GLY A 124 4.65 -2.49 7.83
N VAL A 125 4.87 -3.22 8.93
CA VAL A 125 4.74 -2.70 10.29
C VAL A 125 6.10 -2.33 10.86
N VAL A 126 7.09 -3.21 10.66
CA VAL A 126 8.45 -3.05 11.18
C VAL A 126 9.44 -3.29 10.05
N PHE A 127 10.46 -2.46 9.99
CA PHE A 127 11.53 -2.55 8.99
C PHE A 127 12.89 -2.51 9.67
N ASN A 128 13.89 -3.15 9.06
CA ASN A 128 15.27 -3.00 9.50
C ASN A 128 16.12 -2.38 8.38
N LYS A 129 17.37 -2.06 8.71
CA LYS A 129 18.28 -1.39 7.76
C LYS A 129 18.70 -2.29 6.60
N GLN A 130 18.59 -3.60 6.75
CA GLN A 130 18.91 -4.57 5.70
C GLN A 130 17.78 -4.78 4.70
N GLY A 131 16.63 -4.13 4.90
CA GLY A 131 15.50 -4.23 3.99
C GLY A 131 14.48 -5.34 4.35
N TYR A 132 14.66 -6.01 5.47
CA TYR A 132 13.66 -6.96 5.95
C TYR A 132 12.48 -6.23 6.57
N ARG A 133 11.30 -6.82 6.43
CA ARG A 133 10.07 -6.24 6.97
C ARG A 133 9.21 -7.28 7.67
N ILE A 134 8.42 -6.80 8.62
CA ILE A 134 7.34 -7.57 9.23
C ILE A 134 6.04 -6.94 8.72
N GLY A 135 5.22 -7.74 8.02
CA GLY A 135 3.93 -7.30 7.50
C GLY A 135 2.82 -7.39 8.54
N PHE A 136 1.59 -7.25 8.06
CA PHE A 136 0.39 -7.26 8.91
C PHE A 136 -0.11 -8.68 9.25
N GLY A 137 0.54 -9.71 8.73
CA GLY A 137 0.28 -11.11 9.09
C GLY A 137 -0.45 -11.92 8.01
N GLY A 138 -0.98 -11.29 6.96
CA GLY A 138 -1.73 -11.98 5.90
C GLY A 138 -0.86 -12.76 4.90
N GLY A 139 0.40 -12.35 4.73
CA GLY A 139 1.34 -13.02 3.82
C GLY A 139 1.09 -12.76 2.33
N TYR A 140 0.18 -11.86 1.97
CA TYR A 140 -0.16 -11.60 0.57
C TYR A 140 1.02 -11.08 -0.25
N TYR A 141 1.75 -10.10 0.29
CA TYR A 141 2.89 -9.52 -0.43
C TYR A 141 4.08 -10.47 -0.49
N ASP A 142 4.32 -11.24 0.56
CA ASP A 142 5.40 -12.24 0.55
C ASP A 142 5.16 -13.32 -0.51
N ARG A 143 3.89 -13.70 -0.74
CA ARG A 143 3.52 -14.65 -1.79
C ARG A 143 3.57 -14.02 -3.18
N PHE A 144 3.22 -12.75 -3.31
CA PHE A 144 3.20 -12.04 -4.59
C PHE A 144 4.61 -11.77 -5.13
N LEU A 145 5.52 -11.46 -4.22
CA LEU A 145 6.92 -11.09 -4.56
C LEU A 145 7.80 -12.32 -4.98
#